data_ae1acfd2e2976bec8bdcb8a50e3ab372
#
_entry.id   ae1acfd2e2976bec8bdcb8a50e3ab372
#
_cell.length_a   1.000
_cell.length_b   1.000
_cell.length_c   1.000
_cell.angle_alpha   90.00
_cell.angle_beta   90.00
_cell.angle_gamma   90.00
#
_symmetry.space_group_name_H-M   'P 1'
#
loop_
_entity.id
_entity.type
_entity.pdbx_description
1 polymer ?
#
loop_
_entity_poly.entity_id
_entity_poly.type
_entity_poly.pdbx_seq_one_letter_code
_entity_poly.pdbx_strand_id
1 'polypeptide(L)'
;LEGYAEFVNFWHRHPGFDWYVMPDVIDGDHVENEKMREAWASTVDCDVWDKGVPVWHLSEPLELLDKLVDSYPRIAFGSSGEYSTIGNEPWWNRMSDAMDICCDQEGIARTKLHGLRMLDPTVFSHFPFSSADSTNVGRNCGMDGRWKGPYVSGLSNRTRAMVLMDRIESHASASTWNRTEHGYKNFELIG
;
A
#
# COMPACT_ATOMS: atom_id res chain seq x y z
N LEU A 1 -9.35 2.87 19.71
CA LEU A 1 -8.30 3.88 19.50
C LEU A 1 -7.28 3.93 20.66
N GLU A 2 -7.73 3.97 21.94
CA GLU A 2 -6.88 4.18 23.13
C GLU A 2 -5.67 3.24 23.18
N GLY A 3 -5.84 1.93 23.09
CA GLY A 3 -4.72 0.99 23.17
C GLY A 3 -3.71 1.14 22.01
N TYR A 4 -4.16 1.58 20.82
CA TYR A 4 -3.25 1.87 19.74
C TYR A 4 -2.50 3.19 19.96
N ALA A 5 -3.17 4.20 20.52
CA ALA A 5 -2.53 5.45 20.92
C ALA A 5 -1.45 5.22 22.00
N GLU A 6 -1.76 4.42 23.02
CA GLU A 6 -0.78 4.01 24.04
C GLU A 6 0.44 3.32 23.40
N PHE A 7 0.21 2.41 22.46
CA PHE A 7 1.29 1.71 21.74
C PHE A 7 2.17 2.70 20.96
N VAL A 8 1.59 3.57 20.12
CA VAL A 8 2.40 4.50 19.31
C VAL A 8 3.07 5.57 20.16
N ASN A 9 2.40 6.10 21.20
CA ASN A 9 2.97 7.05 22.15
C ASN A 9 4.14 6.45 22.94
N PHE A 10 4.10 5.14 23.23
CA PHE A 10 5.19 4.46 23.90
C PHE A 10 6.39 4.22 22.98
N TRP A 11 6.13 3.74 21.74
CA TRP A 11 7.19 3.28 20.86
C TRP A 11 7.79 4.33 19.92
N HIS A 12 7.15 5.50 19.73
CA HIS A 12 7.59 6.50 18.74
C HIS A 12 9.04 6.98 18.93
N ARG A 13 9.57 6.91 20.16
CA ARG A 13 10.96 7.29 20.51
C ARG A 13 11.97 6.17 20.28
N HIS A 14 11.51 4.96 19.97
CA HIS A 14 12.43 3.87 19.68
C HIS A 14 13.18 4.14 18.36
N PRO A 15 14.52 3.94 18.30
CA PRO A 15 15.33 4.25 17.11
C PRO A 15 14.86 3.54 15.84
N GLY A 16 14.20 2.39 15.96
CA GLY A 16 13.63 1.63 14.83
C GLY A 16 12.19 2.00 14.48
N PHE A 17 11.60 3.00 15.15
CA PHE A 17 10.24 3.45 14.86
C PHE A 17 10.28 4.59 13.83
N ASP A 18 10.06 4.26 12.56
CA ASP A 18 10.10 5.23 11.46
C ASP A 18 8.75 5.93 11.29
N TRP A 19 7.66 5.17 11.16
CA TRP A 19 6.31 5.65 10.93
C TRP A 19 5.26 4.61 11.35
N TYR A 20 3.99 4.99 11.38
CA TYR A 20 2.86 4.10 11.63
C TYR A 20 1.67 4.47 10.75
N VAL A 21 0.79 3.52 10.46
CA VAL A 21 -0.47 3.78 9.75
C VAL A 21 -1.46 4.42 10.71
N MET A 22 -2.01 5.57 10.35
CA MET A 22 -3.11 6.19 11.13
C MET A 22 -4.34 5.29 11.10
N PRO A 23 -5.13 5.25 12.18
CA PRO A 23 -6.41 4.56 12.17
C PRO A 23 -7.34 5.09 11.08
N ASP A 24 -8.02 4.17 10.40
CA ASP A 24 -8.97 4.44 9.34
C ASP A 24 -10.23 3.58 9.47
N VAL A 25 -11.27 3.91 8.73
CA VAL A 25 -12.50 3.13 8.59
C VAL A 25 -12.48 2.48 7.21
N ILE A 26 -12.12 1.20 7.16
CA ILE A 26 -11.83 0.46 5.91
C ILE A 26 -13.01 0.50 4.92
N ASP A 27 -14.24 0.32 5.41
CA ASP A 27 -15.48 0.36 4.62
C ASP A 27 -16.25 1.68 4.81
N GLY A 28 -15.60 2.69 5.40
CA GLY A 28 -16.16 4.03 5.59
C GLY A 28 -16.00 4.91 4.35
N ASP A 29 -16.76 6.00 4.33
CA ASP A 29 -16.56 7.05 3.34
C ASP A 29 -15.45 8.03 3.76
N HIS A 30 -15.10 8.96 2.85
CA HIS A 30 -14.07 9.96 3.10
C HIS A 30 -14.38 10.88 4.30
N VAL A 31 -15.67 11.13 4.59
CA VAL A 31 -16.09 11.96 5.72
C VAL A 31 -15.86 11.24 7.05
N GLU A 32 -16.12 9.93 7.09
CA GLU A 32 -15.85 9.11 8.27
C GLU A 32 -14.35 9.00 8.53
N ASN A 33 -13.55 8.83 7.48
CA ASN A 33 -12.09 8.82 7.57
C ASN A 33 -11.51 10.17 8.00
N GLU A 34 -12.07 11.30 7.54
CA GLU A 34 -11.66 12.62 8.00
C GLU A 34 -11.94 12.82 9.50
N LYS A 35 -13.14 12.46 9.96
CA LYS A 35 -13.48 12.48 11.39
C LYS A 35 -12.57 11.56 12.22
N MET A 36 -12.21 10.39 11.68
CA MET A 36 -11.27 9.48 12.35
C MET A 36 -9.90 10.13 12.50
N ARG A 37 -9.37 10.81 11.48
CA ARG A 37 -8.10 11.54 11.54
C ARG A 37 -8.15 12.70 12.55
N GLU A 38 -9.24 13.48 12.58
CA GLU A 38 -9.42 14.54 13.56
C GLU A 38 -9.46 14.01 15.00
N ALA A 39 -10.20 12.92 15.23
CA ALA A 39 -10.25 12.26 16.54
C ALA A 39 -8.87 11.71 16.93
N TRP A 40 -8.14 11.13 15.98
CA TRP A 40 -6.79 10.64 16.19
C TRP A 40 -5.81 11.75 16.54
N ALA A 41 -5.86 12.90 15.85
CA ALA A 41 -5.02 14.07 16.14
C ALA A 41 -5.15 14.58 17.57
N SER A 42 -6.35 14.43 18.18
CA SER A 42 -6.58 14.80 19.58
C SER A 42 -6.18 13.73 20.60
N THR A 43 -5.77 12.54 20.14
CA THR A 43 -5.48 11.38 20.99
C THR A 43 -3.98 11.12 21.12
N VAL A 44 -3.17 11.53 20.15
CA VAL A 44 -1.71 11.31 20.14
C VAL A 44 -0.94 12.59 20.38
N ASP A 45 0.31 12.45 20.85
CA ASP A 45 1.24 13.57 20.99
C ASP A 45 1.64 14.14 19.62
N CYS A 46 2.02 15.43 19.55
CA CYS A 46 2.32 16.08 18.27
C CYS A 46 3.53 15.45 17.53
N ASP A 47 4.55 15.01 18.25
CA ASP A 47 5.73 14.33 17.69
C ASP A 47 5.41 12.88 17.23
N VAL A 48 4.33 12.30 17.74
CA VAL A 48 3.75 11.05 17.23
C VAL A 48 2.96 11.31 15.97
N TRP A 49 2.16 12.38 15.95
CA TRP A 49 1.36 12.77 14.78
C TRP A 49 2.22 12.91 13.52
N ASP A 50 3.39 13.54 13.62
CA ASP A 50 4.31 13.76 12.51
C ASP A 50 4.87 12.47 11.87
N LYS A 51 4.78 11.34 12.57
CA LYS A 51 5.13 10.00 12.06
C LYS A 51 3.94 9.23 11.50
N GLY A 52 2.75 9.77 11.61
CA GLY A 52 1.53 9.14 11.14
C GLY A 52 1.40 9.18 9.62
N VAL A 53 0.98 8.05 9.05
CA VAL A 53 0.74 7.89 7.60
C VAL A 53 -0.76 7.70 7.39
N PRO A 54 -1.46 8.65 6.77
CA PRO A 54 -2.87 8.50 6.45
C PRO A 54 -3.08 7.45 5.36
N VAL A 55 -4.21 6.77 5.42
CA VAL A 55 -4.67 5.88 4.35
C VAL A 55 -5.62 6.65 3.44
N TRP A 56 -5.38 6.57 2.14
CA TRP A 56 -6.34 6.91 1.11
C TRP A 56 -6.86 5.62 0.48
N HIS A 57 -8.18 5.43 0.52
CA HIS A 57 -8.83 4.28 -0.10
C HIS A 57 -9.16 4.58 -1.56
N LEU A 58 -8.99 3.59 -2.43
CA LEU A 58 -9.22 3.76 -3.86
C LEU A 58 -10.66 4.20 -4.20
N SER A 59 -11.62 3.96 -3.31
CA SER A 59 -13.00 4.42 -3.43
C SER A 59 -13.20 5.91 -3.09
N GLU A 60 -12.22 6.55 -2.43
CA GLU A 60 -12.31 7.95 -2.02
C GLU A 60 -12.02 8.92 -3.18
N PRO A 61 -12.48 10.20 -3.11
CA PRO A 61 -12.24 11.20 -4.13
C PRO A 61 -10.74 11.46 -4.39
N LEU A 62 -10.37 11.69 -5.66
CA LEU A 62 -9.00 12.05 -6.05
C LEU A 62 -8.56 13.41 -5.51
N GLU A 63 -9.50 14.33 -5.29
CA GLU A 63 -9.25 15.63 -4.68
C GLU A 63 -8.77 15.50 -3.23
N LEU A 64 -9.21 14.45 -2.52
CA LEU A 64 -8.69 14.13 -1.19
C LEU A 64 -7.26 13.59 -1.29
N LEU A 65 -6.99 12.72 -2.26
CA LEU A 65 -5.64 12.22 -2.50
C LEU A 65 -4.64 13.36 -2.75
N ASP A 66 -4.99 14.33 -3.59
CA ASP A 66 -4.15 15.49 -3.88
C ASP A 66 -3.82 16.30 -2.61
N LYS A 67 -4.83 16.55 -1.77
CA LYS A 67 -4.63 17.21 -0.47
C LYS A 67 -3.71 16.41 0.46
N LEU A 68 -3.85 15.09 0.50
CA LEU A 68 -3.01 14.23 1.34
C LEU A 68 -1.56 14.21 0.84
N VAL A 69 -1.35 14.15 -0.47
CA VAL A 69 -0.01 14.22 -1.10
C VAL A 69 0.70 15.51 -0.75
N ASP A 70 -0.01 16.64 -0.73
CA ASP A 70 0.57 17.95 -0.37
C ASP A 70 0.84 18.10 1.13
N SER A 71 0.06 17.40 1.97
CA SER A 71 0.07 17.62 3.42
C SER A 71 0.95 16.63 4.18
N TYR A 72 1.22 15.45 3.63
CA TYR A 72 1.92 14.39 4.35
C TYR A 72 3.19 13.93 3.63
N PRO A 73 4.28 13.67 4.37
CA PRO A 73 5.55 13.18 3.81
C PRO A 73 5.47 11.72 3.34
N ARG A 74 4.39 11.02 3.68
CA ARG A 74 4.05 9.67 3.24
C ARG A 74 2.54 9.46 3.29
N ILE A 75 2.00 8.74 2.31
CA ILE A 75 0.61 8.27 2.29
C ILE A 75 0.57 6.77 2.01
N ALA A 76 -0.49 6.10 2.46
CA ALA A 76 -0.74 4.70 2.20
C ALA A 76 -1.97 4.52 1.30
N PHE A 77 -1.91 3.56 0.38
CA PHE A 77 -3.02 3.18 -0.49
C PHE A 77 -3.76 1.98 0.05
N GLY A 78 -5.07 2.11 0.31
CA GLY A 78 -5.96 1.04 0.73
C GLY A 78 -6.85 0.57 -0.42
N SER A 79 -6.95 -0.75 -0.61
CA SER A 79 -7.85 -1.37 -1.60
C SER A 79 -9.07 -1.95 -0.88
N SER A 80 -10.21 -1.27 -0.98
CA SER A 80 -11.48 -1.64 -0.35
C SER A 80 -12.65 -1.51 -1.34
N GLY A 81 -13.84 -1.94 -0.94
CA GLY A 81 -15.05 -1.85 -1.76
C GLY A 81 -14.88 -2.50 -3.13
N GLU A 82 -15.25 -1.78 -4.18
CA GLU A 82 -15.15 -2.22 -5.57
C GLU A 82 -13.71 -2.47 -6.03
N TYR A 83 -12.71 -1.86 -5.36
CA TYR A 83 -11.27 -2.02 -5.64
C TYR A 83 -10.58 -3.05 -4.72
N SER A 84 -11.32 -3.87 -4.00
CA SER A 84 -10.77 -4.87 -3.06
C SER A 84 -9.95 -5.96 -3.74
N THR A 85 -10.17 -6.21 -5.03
CA THR A 85 -9.43 -7.19 -5.85
C THR A 85 -8.26 -6.50 -6.54
N ILE A 86 -7.10 -6.51 -5.86
CA ILE A 86 -5.86 -5.94 -6.38
C ILE A 86 -5.45 -6.65 -7.69
N GLY A 87 -5.10 -5.86 -8.71
CA GLY A 87 -4.62 -6.35 -10.00
C GLY A 87 -5.71 -6.64 -11.04
N ASN A 88 -7.01 -6.41 -10.75
CA ASN A 88 -8.03 -6.44 -11.79
C ASN A 88 -8.08 -5.11 -12.57
N GLU A 89 -8.80 -5.10 -13.70
CA GLU A 89 -8.90 -3.93 -14.58
C GLU A 89 -9.39 -2.65 -13.88
N PRO A 90 -10.51 -2.66 -13.11
CA PRO A 90 -10.95 -1.47 -12.39
C PRO A 90 -9.90 -0.94 -11.41
N TRP A 91 -9.22 -1.86 -10.71
CA TRP A 91 -8.15 -1.49 -9.77
C TRP A 91 -6.97 -0.82 -10.48
N TRP A 92 -6.51 -1.39 -11.61
CA TRP A 92 -5.41 -0.80 -12.40
C TRP A 92 -5.76 0.58 -12.93
N ASN A 93 -6.95 0.77 -13.47
CA ASN A 93 -7.40 2.06 -13.98
C ASN A 93 -7.41 3.10 -12.85
N ARG A 94 -7.96 2.74 -11.70
CA ARG A 94 -8.03 3.63 -10.55
C ARG A 94 -6.65 3.97 -9.97
N MET A 95 -5.75 3.00 -9.91
CA MET A 95 -4.36 3.25 -9.51
C MET A 95 -3.63 4.15 -10.50
N SER A 96 -3.90 4.04 -11.80
CA SER A 96 -3.35 4.93 -12.81
C SER A 96 -3.78 6.37 -12.58
N ASP A 97 -5.08 6.61 -12.36
CA ASP A 97 -5.61 7.94 -12.00
C ASP A 97 -4.94 8.49 -10.73
N ALA A 98 -4.77 7.63 -9.72
CA ALA A 98 -4.12 8.01 -8.47
C ALA A 98 -2.64 8.36 -8.67
N MET A 99 -1.91 7.61 -9.48
CA MET A 99 -0.49 7.92 -9.77
C MET A 99 -0.33 9.22 -10.55
N ASP A 100 -1.27 9.57 -11.42
CA ASP A 100 -1.27 10.86 -12.13
C ASP A 100 -1.42 12.06 -11.19
N ILE A 101 -2.02 11.85 -10.02
CA ILE A 101 -2.08 12.85 -8.94
C ILE A 101 -0.79 12.83 -8.11
N CYS A 102 -0.31 11.64 -7.76
CA CYS A 102 0.82 11.47 -6.83
C CYS A 102 2.18 11.79 -7.43
N CYS A 103 2.30 11.83 -8.77
CA CYS A 103 3.58 12.01 -9.45
C CYS A 103 3.60 13.32 -10.26
N ASP A 104 4.78 13.89 -10.38
CA ASP A 104 5.03 15.05 -11.23
C ASP A 104 5.05 14.69 -12.73
N GLN A 105 5.42 15.64 -13.58
CA GLN A 105 5.46 15.46 -15.03
C GLN A 105 6.54 14.47 -15.47
N GLU A 106 7.59 14.30 -14.70
CA GLU A 106 8.69 13.35 -14.90
C GLU A 106 8.34 11.95 -14.32
N GLY A 107 7.18 11.80 -13.69
CA GLY A 107 6.73 10.56 -13.05
C GLY A 107 7.34 10.31 -11.67
N ILE A 108 7.99 11.30 -11.09
CA ILE A 108 8.58 11.20 -9.74
C ILE A 108 7.48 11.43 -8.70
N ALA A 109 7.41 10.54 -7.71
CA ALA A 109 6.42 10.67 -6.66
C ALA A 109 6.67 11.92 -5.79
N ARG A 110 5.65 12.77 -5.61
CA ARG A 110 5.66 14.02 -4.83
C ARG A 110 5.82 13.77 -3.33
N THR A 111 5.40 12.59 -2.86
CA THR A 111 5.55 12.11 -1.48
C THR A 111 5.91 10.63 -1.46
N LYS A 112 6.30 10.08 -0.32
CA LYS A 112 6.55 8.65 -0.19
C LYS A 112 5.23 7.87 -0.26
N LEU A 113 5.15 6.87 -1.12
CA LEU A 113 3.97 6.06 -1.33
C LEU A 113 4.14 4.69 -0.68
N HIS A 114 3.14 4.23 0.06
CA HIS A 114 3.09 2.90 0.67
C HIS A 114 1.89 2.12 0.14
N GLY A 115 2.12 0.93 -0.39
CA GLY A 115 1.06 0.05 -0.90
C GLY A 115 0.61 -0.97 0.15
N LEU A 116 -0.55 -0.77 0.79
CA LEU A 116 -1.13 -1.74 1.74
C LEU A 116 -1.61 -2.99 0.98
N ARG A 117 -1.14 -4.16 1.40
CA ARG A 117 -1.43 -5.46 0.76
C ARG A 117 -0.90 -5.60 -0.67
N MET A 118 -0.04 -4.68 -1.13
CA MET A 118 0.45 -4.60 -2.53
C MET A 118 1.87 -5.17 -2.70
N LEU A 119 2.39 -5.92 -1.73
CA LEU A 119 3.71 -6.56 -1.83
C LEU A 119 3.63 -7.83 -2.71
N ASP A 120 3.34 -7.63 -3.98
CA ASP A 120 3.42 -8.63 -5.05
C ASP A 120 4.22 -8.03 -6.21
N PRO A 121 5.27 -8.69 -6.72
CA PRO A 121 6.09 -8.19 -7.82
C PRO A 121 5.28 -7.80 -9.06
N THR A 122 4.20 -8.52 -9.37
CA THR A 122 3.30 -8.18 -10.48
C THR A 122 2.52 -6.89 -10.28
N VAL A 123 2.60 -6.30 -9.10
CA VAL A 123 1.93 -5.05 -8.72
C VAL A 123 2.97 -3.97 -8.44
N PHE A 124 3.80 -4.15 -7.40
CA PHE A 124 4.65 -3.07 -6.92
C PHE A 124 5.74 -2.65 -7.91
N SER A 125 6.16 -3.54 -8.82
CA SER A 125 7.17 -3.19 -9.84
C SER A 125 6.69 -2.13 -10.85
N HIS A 126 5.40 -1.85 -10.91
CA HIS A 126 4.80 -0.86 -11.81
C HIS A 126 4.65 0.53 -11.17
N PHE A 127 4.82 0.65 -9.86
CA PHE A 127 4.56 1.88 -9.14
C PHE A 127 5.81 2.39 -8.40
N PRO A 128 5.99 3.71 -8.24
CA PRO A 128 7.10 4.29 -7.48
C PRO A 128 6.84 4.21 -5.97
N PHE A 129 6.53 3.02 -5.47
CA PHE A 129 6.33 2.79 -4.04
C PHE A 129 7.66 2.86 -3.30
N SER A 130 7.69 3.62 -2.22
CA SER A 130 8.80 3.62 -1.26
C SER A 130 8.78 2.40 -0.34
N SER A 131 7.61 1.78 -0.18
CA SER A 131 7.40 0.55 0.59
C SER A 131 6.05 -0.07 0.25
N ALA A 132 5.91 -1.36 0.52
CA ALA A 132 4.64 -2.08 0.44
C ALA A 132 4.61 -3.19 1.49
N ASP A 133 3.43 -3.64 1.86
CA ASP A 133 3.25 -4.80 2.72
C ASP A 133 2.33 -5.85 2.10
N SER A 134 2.34 -7.04 2.67
CA SER A 134 1.33 -8.07 2.39
C SER A 134 1.45 -9.22 3.38
N THR A 135 0.33 -9.83 3.71
CA THR A 135 0.29 -11.13 4.41
C THR A 135 0.46 -12.32 3.45
N ASN A 136 0.74 -12.08 2.17
CA ASN A 136 0.75 -13.09 1.10
C ASN A 136 1.66 -14.28 1.42
N VAL A 137 2.90 -14.04 1.85
CA VAL A 137 3.84 -15.10 2.20
C VAL A 137 3.27 -15.99 3.32
N GLY A 138 2.80 -15.37 4.42
CA GLY A 138 2.26 -16.10 5.57
C GLY A 138 0.98 -16.87 5.24
N ARG A 139 0.09 -16.31 4.42
CA ARG A 139 -1.20 -16.92 4.08
C ARG A 139 -1.11 -17.99 2.99
N ASN A 140 -0.23 -17.82 2.02
CA ASN A 140 -0.21 -18.67 0.82
C ASN A 140 0.84 -19.77 0.86
N CYS A 141 1.88 -19.69 1.69
CA CYS A 141 2.87 -20.77 1.82
C CYS A 141 2.25 -22.09 2.29
N GLY A 142 1.11 -22.06 3.01
CA GLY A 142 0.37 -23.25 3.45
C GLY A 142 -0.72 -23.76 2.50
N MET A 143 -0.99 -23.04 1.37
CA MET A 143 -2.12 -23.35 0.49
C MET A 143 -1.67 -23.89 -0.88
N ASP A 144 -1.64 -25.21 -1.04
CA ASP A 144 -1.24 -25.84 -2.31
C ASP A 144 -2.09 -25.42 -3.51
N GLY A 145 -3.40 -25.24 -3.35
CA GLY A 145 -4.34 -24.90 -4.42
C GLY A 145 -4.21 -23.47 -4.97
N ARG A 146 -3.46 -22.59 -4.29
CA ARG A 146 -3.19 -21.20 -4.71
C ARG A 146 -1.76 -20.97 -5.17
N TRP A 147 -0.95 -22.02 -5.12
CA TRP A 147 0.43 -21.96 -5.57
C TRP A 147 0.48 -21.92 -7.11
N LYS A 148 0.84 -20.79 -7.66
CA LYS A 148 0.99 -20.57 -9.13
C LYS A 148 2.47 -20.56 -9.58
N GLY A 149 3.38 -20.99 -8.73
CA GLY A 149 4.80 -21.05 -9.05
C GLY A 149 5.17 -22.30 -9.87
N PRO A 150 6.35 -22.32 -10.49
CA PRO A 150 6.85 -23.44 -11.30
C PRO A 150 7.19 -24.69 -10.49
N TYR A 151 6.84 -24.74 -9.21
CA TYR A 151 7.25 -25.77 -8.27
C TYR A 151 6.21 -26.84 -8.10
N VAL A 152 6.69 -28.07 -8.04
CA VAL A 152 5.90 -29.29 -7.88
C VAL A 152 5.18 -29.29 -6.52
N SER A 153 3.98 -29.87 -6.48
CA SER A 153 3.25 -30.20 -5.24
C SER A 153 4.14 -31.02 -4.29
N GLY A 154 4.08 -30.73 -2.99
CA GLY A 154 4.82 -31.49 -1.98
C GLY A 154 5.97 -30.75 -1.27
N LEU A 155 6.22 -29.48 -1.62
CA LEU A 155 7.19 -28.66 -0.89
C LEU A 155 6.70 -28.30 0.52
N SER A 156 7.61 -28.25 1.49
CA SER A 156 7.29 -27.77 2.82
C SER A 156 6.82 -26.31 2.81
N ASN A 157 5.99 -25.90 3.78
CA ASN A 157 5.57 -24.50 3.93
C ASN A 157 6.78 -23.57 4.02
N ARG A 158 7.86 -23.99 4.68
CA ARG A 158 9.10 -23.23 4.78
C ARG A 158 9.72 -22.98 3.40
N THR A 159 9.83 -24.03 2.58
CA THR A 159 10.41 -23.91 1.23
C THR A 159 9.56 -22.99 0.35
N ARG A 160 8.23 -23.12 0.42
CA ARG A 160 7.30 -22.22 -0.30
C ARG A 160 7.44 -20.77 0.15
N ALA A 161 7.54 -20.53 1.46
CA ALA A 161 7.75 -19.19 1.99
C ALA A 161 9.06 -18.58 1.47
N MET A 162 10.17 -19.35 1.50
CA MET A 162 11.46 -18.88 0.98
C MET A 162 11.38 -18.51 -0.51
N VAL A 163 10.73 -19.33 -1.33
CA VAL A 163 10.55 -19.03 -2.76
C VAL A 163 9.71 -17.76 -2.98
N LEU A 164 8.65 -17.56 -2.20
CA LEU A 164 7.87 -16.32 -2.27
C LEU A 164 8.69 -15.09 -1.85
N MET A 165 9.49 -15.22 -0.81
CA MET A 165 10.40 -14.17 -0.36
C MET A 165 11.46 -13.84 -1.42
N ASP A 166 12.16 -14.86 -1.95
CA ASP A 166 13.15 -14.67 -3.00
C ASP A 166 12.56 -13.99 -4.24
N ARG A 167 11.32 -14.35 -4.61
CA ARG A 167 10.59 -13.69 -5.70
C ARG A 167 10.33 -12.21 -5.41
N ILE A 168 9.92 -11.87 -4.20
CA ILE A 168 9.71 -10.48 -3.80
C ILE A 168 11.04 -9.72 -3.81
N GLU A 169 12.06 -10.27 -3.17
CA GLU A 169 13.37 -9.64 -3.01
C GLU A 169 14.14 -9.48 -4.34
N SER A 170 13.83 -10.28 -5.36
CA SER A 170 14.44 -10.17 -6.69
C SER A 170 13.88 -9.04 -7.55
N HIS A 171 12.86 -8.33 -7.07
CA HIS A 171 12.22 -7.21 -7.79
C HIS A 171 12.34 -5.91 -6.99
N ALA A 172 12.26 -4.79 -7.69
CA ALA A 172 12.22 -3.45 -7.11
C ALA A 172 10.97 -2.71 -7.58
N SER A 173 10.51 -1.74 -6.79
CA SER A 173 9.51 -0.77 -7.23
C SER A 173 10.04 0.02 -8.44
N ALA A 174 9.14 0.53 -9.28
CA ALA A 174 9.52 1.45 -10.33
C ALA A 174 10.17 2.71 -9.72
N SER A 175 11.15 3.28 -10.40
CA SER A 175 11.75 4.55 -9.99
C SER A 175 10.84 5.74 -10.29
N THR A 176 10.00 5.62 -11.34
CA THR A 176 9.09 6.65 -11.83
C THR A 176 7.79 6.01 -12.30
N TRP A 177 6.72 6.80 -12.29
CA TRP A 177 5.46 6.46 -12.92
C TRP A 177 5.52 6.72 -14.42
N ASN A 178 5.21 5.70 -15.24
CA ASN A 178 5.22 5.83 -16.69
C ASN A 178 3.78 5.92 -17.22
N ARG A 179 3.32 7.14 -17.54
CA ARG A 179 1.95 7.41 -18.03
C ARG A 179 1.60 6.76 -19.36
N THR A 180 2.59 6.43 -20.20
CA THR A 180 2.35 5.91 -21.54
C THR A 180 2.19 4.39 -21.61
N GLU A 181 2.57 3.68 -20.56
CA GLU A 181 2.46 2.21 -20.50
C GLU A 181 1.13 1.72 -19.93
N HIS A 182 0.22 2.62 -19.56
CA HIS A 182 -0.97 2.31 -18.77
C HIS A 182 -2.25 2.18 -19.60
N GLY A 183 -2.54 0.97 -19.92
CA GLY A 183 -3.83 0.38 -20.17
C GLY A 183 -3.76 -1.07 -19.70
N TYR A 184 -4.79 -1.60 -19.10
CA TYR A 184 -4.91 -3.00 -18.64
C TYR A 184 -4.34 -4.02 -19.65
N LYS A 185 -4.42 -3.73 -20.96
CA LYS A 185 -3.90 -4.56 -22.03
C LYS A 185 -2.37 -4.75 -22.01
N ASN A 186 -1.62 -3.88 -21.35
CA ASN A 186 -0.16 -3.97 -21.28
C ASN A 186 0.32 -4.86 -20.12
N PHE A 187 -0.53 -5.18 -19.16
CA PHE A 187 -0.20 -6.00 -18.00
C PHE A 187 -0.41 -7.52 -18.23
N GLU A 188 -1.19 -7.92 -19.26
CA GLU A 188 -1.38 -9.34 -19.62
C GLU A 188 -0.15 -9.99 -20.26
N LEU A 189 0.85 -9.20 -20.70
CA LEU A 189 2.01 -9.68 -21.47
C LEU A 189 3.24 -10.02 -20.63
N ILE A 190 3.18 -9.89 -19.30
CA ILE A 190 4.31 -10.13 -18.38
C ILE A 190 4.04 -11.35 -17.47
N GLY A 191 3.20 -12.26 -17.89
CA GLY A 191 2.87 -13.51 -17.17
C GLY A 191 3.86 -14.63 -17.44
#